data_fbf7c917f4e523cfb9124ffbe36a7ec3
#
_entry.id   fbf7c917f4e523cfb9124ffbe36a7ec3
#
_cell.length_a   1.000
_cell.length_b   1.000
_cell.length_c   1.000
_cell.angle_alpha   90.00
_cell.angle_beta   90.00
_cell.angle_gamma   90.00
#
_symmetry.space_group_name_H-M   'P 1'
#
loop_
_entity.id
_entity.type
_entity.pdbx_description
1 polymer ?
#
loop_
_entity_poly.entity_id
_entity_poly.type
_entity_poly.pdbx_seq_one_letter_code
_entity_poly.pdbx_strand_id
1 'polypeptide(L)'
;MKFYTSESPKIVSDFAKEFNFESLRPYYDSESREAMHRIAHYESYLKIMAYMWPEMTQEDAIQKALNVDSPYQFQTEFMRNAIWKIVKSSSTDLTWSGLEHLDKNTSYLYVANHRDILLDSAILQIILDKEGFETSEITFGSNLMAEGFITDFGRMNRMIPIKRDGNTKELYEISRQLSAYIRHTILDKKVSVWIAQRNGRTKDGKDMTQTGLLKMLNMSGTESLKENMKQLNIVPISISYEYEPCDHYKVQESLISMNEKYVKAPGEDLNSVLTGIKQPKGRIHLAFGKPINEEIDQISEGLNENEKIKCVTALIDRQIHQNYYINAVNYIAYDLSNQTNRFEEHYNASEKESFINYIDSKIVSLKGEPDILKKIFIALYANPVESTLL
;
A
#
# COMPACT_ATOMS: atom_id res chain seq x y z
N MET A 1 20.16 -8.30 15.72
CA MET A 1 19.99 -7.82 14.35
C MET A 1 20.03 -9.05 13.45
N LYS A 2 18.88 -9.53 12.97
CA LYS A 2 18.85 -10.58 11.94
C LYS A 2 19.10 -9.88 10.62
N PHE A 3 20.30 -10.03 10.08
CA PHE A 3 20.57 -9.61 8.72
C PHE A 3 19.76 -10.53 7.80
N TYR A 4 18.91 -9.94 6.96
CA TYR A 4 18.31 -10.63 5.83
C TYR A 4 19.49 -11.06 4.93
N THR A 5 19.88 -12.30 5.04
CA THR A 5 20.69 -12.93 4.01
C THR A 5 19.70 -13.50 3.01
N SER A 6 19.71 -13.01 1.81
CA SER A 6 18.87 -13.46 0.70
C SER A 6 19.23 -14.85 0.18
N GLU A 7 19.93 -15.64 0.98
CA GLU A 7 20.06 -17.06 0.72
C GLU A 7 18.70 -17.74 0.90
N SER A 8 18.39 -18.69 0.06
CA SER A 8 17.22 -19.56 0.25
C SER A 8 17.20 -20.06 1.69
N PRO A 9 16.07 -19.98 2.41
CA PRO A 9 16.00 -20.42 3.79
C PRO A 9 16.49 -21.86 3.90
N LYS A 10 17.32 -22.12 4.92
CA LYS A 10 17.92 -23.46 5.16
C LYS A 10 16.85 -24.53 5.43
N ILE A 11 15.67 -24.10 5.91
CA ILE A 11 14.49 -24.94 6.14
C ILE A 11 13.38 -24.36 5.28
N VAL A 12 12.91 -25.13 4.33
CA VAL A 12 11.77 -24.80 3.46
C VAL A 12 10.66 -25.76 3.83
N SER A 13 9.49 -25.21 4.16
CA SER A 13 8.30 -26.01 4.45
C SER A 13 7.89 -26.88 3.25
N ASP A 14 7.31 -28.04 3.51
CA ASP A 14 6.99 -29.00 2.45
C ASP A 14 6.07 -28.42 1.38
N PHE A 15 5.10 -27.57 1.76
CA PHE A 15 4.22 -26.91 0.80
C PHE A 15 4.99 -26.00 -0.17
N ALA A 16 6.06 -25.35 0.29
CA ALA A 16 6.82 -24.41 -0.54
C ALA A 16 7.71 -25.12 -1.57
N LYS A 17 8.10 -26.37 -1.32
CA LYS A 17 8.90 -27.18 -2.25
C LYS A 17 8.19 -27.49 -3.58
N GLU A 18 6.86 -27.42 -3.60
CA GLU A 18 6.05 -27.67 -4.80
C GLU A 18 6.03 -26.46 -5.78
N PHE A 19 6.55 -25.30 -5.37
CA PHE A 19 6.42 -24.06 -6.13
C PHE A 19 7.77 -23.51 -6.59
N ASN A 20 7.77 -22.91 -7.77
CA ASN A 20 8.88 -22.10 -8.25
C ASN A 20 8.57 -20.61 -8.00
N PHE A 21 9.36 -19.94 -7.17
CA PHE A 21 9.16 -18.55 -6.79
C PHE A 21 10.01 -17.53 -7.58
N GLU A 22 10.77 -17.96 -8.58
CA GLU A 22 11.71 -17.11 -9.34
C GLU A 22 11.05 -15.88 -9.97
N SER A 23 9.80 -15.98 -10.40
CA SER A 23 9.05 -14.88 -10.98
C SER A 23 8.50 -13.89 -9.95
N LEU A 24 8.42 -14.28 -8.66
CA LEU A 24 7.81 -13.50 -7.58
C LEU A 24 8.83 -12.88 -6.62
N ARG A 25 9.95 -13.55 -6.40
CA ARG A 25 10.91 -13.14 -5.40
C ARG A 25 11.67 -11.86 -5.75
N PRO A 26 12.03 -11.03 -4.77
CA PRO A 26 13.09 -10.03 -4.91
C PRO A 26 14.42 -10.65 -5.34
N TYR A 27 15.38 -9.82 -5.71
CA TYR A 27 16.74 -10.29 -5.93
C TYR A 27 17.37 -10.84 -4.65
N TYR A 28 18.26 -11.83 -4.80
CA TYR A 28 19.17 -12.24 -3.74
C TYR A 28 20.34 -11.24 -3.63
N ASP A 29 21.04 -11.19 -2.50
CA ASP A 29 22.21 -10.32 -2.33
C ASP A 29 23.26 -10.61 -3.41
N SER A 30 23.46 -11.89 -3.77
CA SER A 30 24.38 -12.30 -4.84
C SER A 30 24.04 -11.75 -6.23
N GLU A 31 22.78 -11.39 -6.48
CA GLU A 31 22.29 -10.80 -7.73
C GLU A 31 22.31 -9.27 -7.73
N SER A 32 22.42 -8.67 -6.53
CA SER A 32 22.24 -7.23 -6.32
C SER A 32 23.26 -6.39 -7.05
N ARG A 33 24.54 -6.79 -7.05
CA ARG A 33 25.60 -6.04 -7.72
C ARG A 33 25.35 -5.92 -9.22
N GLU A 34 24.94 -7.00 -9.87
CA GLU A 34 24.63 -6.97 -11.30
C GLU A 34 23.39 -6.15 -11.61
N ALA A 35 22.33 -6.28 -10.80
CA ALA A 35 21.11 -5.49 -10.92
C ALA A 35 21.40 -3.99 -10.72
N MET A 36 22.17 -3.63 -9.71
CA MET A 36 22.55 -2.23 -9.44
C MET A 36 23.45 -1.65 -10.52
N HIS A 37 24.31 -2.46 -11.14
CA HIS A 37 25.09 -2.02 -12.31
C HIS A 37 24.15 -1.67 -13.48
N ARG A 38 23.13 -2.46 -13.77
CA ARG A 38 22.12 -2.12 -14.78
C ARG A 38 21.33 -0.87 -14.40
N ILE A 39 20.85 -0.79 -13.13
CA ILE A 39 20.09 0.37 -12.63
C ILE A 39 20.90 1.65 -12.79
N ALA A 40 22.17 1.67 -12.42
CA ALA A 40 23.04 2.85 -12.49
C ALA A 40 23.15 3.46 -13.90
N HIS A 41 22.98 2.64 -14.94
CA HIS A 41 23.13 3.06 -16.34
C HIS A 41 21.80 3.27 -17.09
N TYR A 42 20.65 3.07 -16.43
CA TYR A 42 19.36 3.44 -17.04
C TYR A 42 19.17 4.96 -17.00
N GLU A 43 18.78 5.53 -18.14
CA GLU A 43 18.47 6.96 -18.25
C GLU A 43 17.38 7.39 -17.26
N SER A 44 16.39 6.51 -17.01
CA SER A 44 15.34 6.73 -16.02
C SER A 44 15.88 6.92 -14.61
N TYR A 45 16.88 6.13 -14.21
CA TYR A 45 17.55 6.28 -12.92
C TYR A 45 18.23 7.65 -12.82
N LEU A 46 19.02 8.02 -13.80
CA LEU A 46 19.74 9.28 -13.81
C LEU A 46 18.80 10.50 -13.78
N LYS A 47 17.66 10.42 -14.49
CA LYS A 47 16.62 11.45 -14.42
C LYS A 47 15.97 11.55 -13.02
N ILE A 48 15.70 10.42 -12.38
CA ILE A 48 15.19 10.39 -11.01
C ILE A 48 16.21 11.00 -10.06
N MET A 49 17.49 10.64 -10.17
CA MET A 49 18.55 11.18 -9.34
C MET A 49 18.70 12.68 -9.50
N ALA A 50 18.76 13.18 -10.72
CA ALA A 50 18.83 14.62 -11.00
C ALA A 50 17.60 15.39 -10.48
N TYR A 51 16.42 14.81 -10.53
CA TYR A 51 15.22 15.42 -9.96
C TYR A 51 15.25 15.43 -8.41
N MET A 52 15.64 14.29 -7.83
CA MET A 52 15.65 14.13 -6.36
C MET A 52 16.82 14.87 -5.69
N TRP A 53 17.98 14.92 -6.32
CA TRP A 53 19.22 15.53 -5.81
C TRP A 53 19.90 16.35 -6.91
N PRO A 54 19.38 17.56 -7.22
CA PRO A 54 19.91 18.40 -8.31
C PRO A 54 21.38 18.79 -8.13
N GLU A 55 21.89 18.74 -6.88
CA GLU A 55 23.27 19.02 -6.51
C GLU A 55 24.23 17.86 -6.80
N MET A 56 23.72 16.66 -7.05
CA MET A 56 24.52 15.46 -7.27
C MET A 56 24.95 15.36 -8.73
N THR A 57 26.23 15.08 -8.97
CA THR A 57 26.70 14.80 -10.34
C THR A 57 26.20 13.44 -10.85
N GLN A 58 26.24 13.24 -12.15
CA GLN A 58 25.85 11.95 -12.73
C GLN A 58 26.80 10.82 -12.26
N GLU A 59 28.11 11.11 -12.17
CA GLU A 59 29.09 10.19 -11.66
C GLU A 59 28.84 9.78 -10.22
N ASP A 60 28.50 10.74 -9.35
CA ASP A 60 28.15 10.45 -7.94
C ASP A 60 26.88 9.61 -7.85
N ALA A 61 25.88 9.86 -8.69
CA ALA A 61 24.66 9.06 -8.75
C ALA A 61 24.96 7.61 -9.15
N ILE A 62 25.81 7.40 -10.15
CA ILE A 62 26.26 6.06 -10.55
C ILE A 62 27.01 5.36 -9.42
N GLN A 63 27.99 6.03 -8.80
CA GLN A 63 28.75 5.46 -7.69
C GLN A 63 27.86 5.11 -6.49
N LYS A 64 26.88 5.96 -6.20
CA LYS A 64 25.88 5.69 -5.14
C LYS A 64 25.11 4.41 -5.40
N ALA A 65 24.69 4.15 -6.64
CA ALA A 65 24.03 2.90 -7.00
C ALA A 65 24.97 1.70 -6.87
N LEU A 66 26.21 1.81 -7.38
CA LEU A 66 27.19 0.72 -7.37
C LEU A 66 27.65 0.31 -5.95
N ASN A 67 27.42 1.15 -4.95
CA ASN A 67 27.73 0.86 -3.54
C ASN A 67 26.60 0.10 -2.81
N VAL A 68 25.50 -0.25 -3.47
CA VAL A 68 24.41 -1.01 -2.89
C VAL A 68 24.61 -2.51 -3.13
N ASP A 69 24.73 -3.28 -2.06
CA ASP A 69 25.08 -4.71 -2.10
C ASP A 69 23.90 -5.65 -1.83
N SER A 70 22.73 -5.12 -1.43
CA SER A 70 21.56 -5.95 -1.11
C SER A 70 20.22 -5.22 -1.32
N PRO A 71 19.12 -5.94 -1.53
CA PRO A 71 17.78 -5.35 -1.56
C PRO A 71 17.41 -4.64 -0.25
N TYR A 72 17.88 -5.16 0.89
CA TYR A 72 17.68 -4.50 2.19
C TYR A 72 18.38 -3.14 2.25
N GLN A 73 19.65 -3.07 1.84
CA GLN A 73 20.38 -1.81 1.77
C GLN A 73 19.74 -0.84 0.77
N PHE A 74 19.23 -1.33 -0.36
CA PHE A 74 18.50 -0.50 -1.30
C PHE A 74 17.27 0.15 -0.67
N GLN A 75 16.49 -0.58 0.12
CA GLN A 75 15.34 -0.02 0.84
C GLN A 75 15.77 0.97 1.94
N THR A 76 16.76 0.61 2.76
CA THR A 76 17.11 1.35 3.99
C THR A 76 18.06 2.52 3.76
N GLU A 77 18.81 2.54 2.67
CA GLU A 77 19.74 3.65 2.38
C GLU A 77 19.30 4.48 1.18
N PHE A 78 18.82 3.83 0.10
CA PHE A 78 18.41 4.55 -1.10
C PHE A 78 16.95 5.01 -1.02
N MET A 79 16.02 4.07 -0.90
CA MET A 79 14.59 4.37 -0.89
C MET A 79 14.17 5.20 0.32
N ARG A 80 14.66 4.87 1.51
CA ARG A 80 14.40 5.67 2.71
C ARG A 80 14.66 7.16 2.50
N ASN A 81 15.83 7.51 1.96
CA ASN A 81 16.19 8.91 1.75
C ASN A 81 15.30 9.58 0.70
N ALA A 82 14.95 8.87 -0.38
CA ALA A 82 14.03 9.37 -1.40
C ALA A 82 12.63 9.61 -0.82
N ILE A 83 12.08 8.65 -0.08
CA ILE A 83 10.73 8.74 0.50
C ILE A 83 10.67 9.84 1.58
N TRP A 84 11.68 9.95 2.46
CA TRP A 84 11.73 11.06 3.43
C TRP A 84 11.76 12.43 2.75
N LYS A 85 12.50 12.56 1.63
CA LYS A 85 12.51 13.82 0.86
C LYS A 85 11.13 14.13 0.28
N ILE A 86 10.44 13.15 -0.30
CA ILE A 86 9.07 13.30 -0.82
C ILE A 86 8.11 13.69 0.31
N VAL A 87 8.11 12.97 1.42
CA VAL A 87 7.24 13.27 2.57
C VAL A 87 7.49 14.68 3.08
N LYS A 88 8.74 15.07 3.33
CA LYS A 88 9.09 16.43 3.82
C LYS A 88 8.70 17.55 2.86
N SER A 89 8.69 17.30 1.55
CA SER A 89 8.35 18.34 0.55
C SER A 89 6.86 18.40 0.24
N SER A 90 6.07 17.38 0.58
CA SER A 90 4.67 17.26 0.17
C SER A 90 3.68 17.06 1.34
N SER A 91 4.17 16.96 2.57
CA SER A 91 3.31 16.89 3.77
C SER A 91 3.76 17.90 4.83
N THR A 92 2.82 18.26 5.70
CA THR A 92 3.09 19.13 6.85
C THR A 92 3.61 18.35 8.04
N ASP A 93 3.20 17.07 8.16
CA ASP A 93 3.59 16.18 9.25
C ASP A 93 3.42 14.73 8.84
N LEU A 94 4.26 13.84 9.39
CA LEU A 94 4.12 12.38 9.32
C LEU A 94 4.15 11.80 10.73
N THR A 95 3.01 11.24 11.14
CA THR A 95 2.85 10.60 12.45
C THR A 95 2.48 9.12 12.29
N TRP A 96 2.69 8.32 13.35
CA TRP A 96 2.29 6.92 13.39
C TRP A 96 1.96 6.47 14.80
N SER A 97 1.24 5.35 14.92
CA SER A 97 0.81 4.75 16.18
C SER A 97 0.68 3.24 16.07
N GLY A 98 0.58 2.55 17.20
CA GLY A 98 0.24 1.13 17.28
C GLY A 98 1.41 0.14 17.13
N LEU A 99 2.65 0.61 16.90
CA LEU A 99 3.83 -0.27 16.82
C LEU A 99 4.13 -1.01 18.14
N GLU A 100 3.67 -0.47 19.27
CA GLU A 100 3.78 -1.12 20.57
C GLU A 100 3.02 -2.46 20.66
N HIS A 101 2.13 -2.73 19.72
CA HIS A 101 1.41 -4.01 19.62
C HIS A 101 2.21 -5.10 18.90
N LEU A 102 3.37 -4.77 18.33
CA LEU A 102 4.14 -5.66 17.48
C LEU A 102 5.47 -6.06 18.12
N ASP A 103 5.84 -7.33 17.93
CA ASP A 103 7.16 -7.84 18.29
C ASP A 103 8.11 -7.75 17.08
N LYS A 104 9.28 -7.13 17.27
CA LYS A 104 10.31 -6.96 16.23
C LYS A 104 10.89 -8.27 15.69
N ASN A 105 10.71 -9.37 16.42
CA ASN A 105 11.18 -10.70 16.02
C ASN A 105 10.13 -11.53 15.29
N THR A 106 8.92 -11.01 15.16
CA THR A 106 7.80 -11.69 14.48
C THR A 106 7.60 -11.09 13.09
N SER A 107 7.35 -11.95 12.12
CA SER A 107 6.97 -11.54 10.76
C SER A 107 5.46 -11.48 10.63
N TYR A 108 4.96 -10.46 9.91
CA TYR A 108 3.56 -10.12 9.79
C TYR A 108 3.12 -9.99 8.35
N LEU A 109 1.85 -10.28 8.07
CA LEU A 109 1.16 -9.82 6.88
C LEU A 109 0.48 -8.48 7.19
N TYR A 110 1.05 -7.38 6.73
CA TYR A 110 0.45 -6.05 6.81
C TYR A 110 -0.61 -5.90 5.73
N VAL A 111 -1.89 -5.91 6.12
CA VAL A 111 -3.03 -5.69 5.21
C VAL A 111 -3.48 -4.25 5.35
N ALA A 112 -3.23 -3.44 4.32
CA ALA A 112 -3.42 -2.00 4.37
C ALA A 112 -4.59 -1.52 3.51
N ASN A 113 -5.30 -0.46 3.95
CA ASN A 113 -6.08 0.32 3.03
C ASN A 113 -5.18 0.91 1.93
N HIS A 114 -5.75 1.28 0.79
CA HIS A 114 -4.93 1.65 -0.38
C HIS A 114 -5.39 2.99 -0.97
N ARG A 115 -4.59 4.03 -0.72
CA ARG A 115 -4.84 5.42 -1.08
C ARG A 115 -3.89 5.95 -2.17
N ASP A 116 -2.60 5.58 -2.11
CA ASP A 116 -1.58 5.99 -3.07
C ASP A 116 -0.85 4.77 -3.65
N ILE A 117 -0.45 4.84 -4.93
CA ILE A 117 0.22 3.71 -5.62
C ILE A 117 1.57 3.40 -4.98
N LEU A 118 2.35 4.44 -4.65
CA LEU A 118 3.73 4.32 -4.18
C LEU A 118 3.83 4.53 -2.67
N LEU A 119 3.17 5.58 -2.16
CA LEU A 119 3.49 6.10 -0.83
C LEU A 119 2.93 5.25 0.30
N ASP A 120 1.81 4.55 0.13
CA ASP A 120 1.24 3.74 1.21
C ASP A 120 2.24 2.71 1.73
N SER A 121 2.78 1.88 0.84
CA SER A 121 3.78 0.87 1.21
C SER A 121 5.13 1.49 1.55
N ALA A 122 5.53 2.56 0.86
CA ALA A 122 6.84 3.19 1.06
C ALA A 122 6.93 3.91 2.41
N ILE A 123 5.86 4.58 2.87
CA ILE A 123 5.78 5.21 4.19
C ILE A 123 5.88 4.15 5.29
N LEU A 124 5.21 3.01 5.13
CA LEU A 124 5.35 1.91 6.08
C LEU A 124 6.82 1.47 6.20
N GLN A 125 7.56 1.33 5.09
CA GLN A 125 8.96 0.91 5.15
C GLN A 125 9.84 1.89 5.92
N ILE A 126 9.70 3.20 5.68
CA ILE A 126 10.52 4.21 6.38
C ILE A 126 10.19 4.31 7.86
N ILE A 127 8.95 4.03 8.27
CA ILE A 127 8.54 3.97 9.67
C ILE A 127 9.13 2.71 10.32
N LEU A 128 8.99 1.52 9.71
CA LEU A 128 9.56 0.28 10.21
C LEU A 128 11.06 0.42 10.45
N ASP A 129 11.81 0.91 9.45
CA ASP A 129 13.26 1.13 9.57
C ASP A 129 13.60 2.12 10.68
N LYS A 130 12.89 3.26 10.76
CA LYS A 130 13.11 4.28 11.79
C LYS A 130 12.90 3.75 13.21
N GLU A 131 11.91 2.88 13.40
CA GLU A 131 11.56 2.29 14.70
C GLU A 131 12.35 1.00 15.00
N GLY A 132 13.27 0.62 14.11
CA GLY A 132 14.16 -0.53 14.28
C GLY A 132 13.47 -1.88 14.07
N PHE A 133 12.41 -1.91 13.27
CA PHE A 133 11.85 -3.13 12.69
C PHE A 133 12.54 -3.45 11.37
N GLU A 134 12.52 -4.72 10.98
CA GLU A 134 12.90 -5.10 9.62
C GLU A 134 11.83 -4.62 8.62
N THR A 135 12.28 -4.12 7.46
CA THR A 135 11.39 -3.74 6.36
C THR A 135 10.70 -4.96 5.76
N SER A 136 9.56 -4.75 5.10
CA SER A 136 8.80 -5.84 4.49
C SER A 136 9.07 -6.02 3.00
N GLU A 137 8.70 -7.18 2.45
CA GLU A 137 8.44 -7.30 1.03
C GLU A 137 7.11 -6.63 0.68
N ILE A 138 6.98 -6.11 -0.55
CA ILE A 138 5.87 -5.24 -0.95
C ILE A 138 5.17 -5.85 -2.15
N THR A 139 3.88 -6.18 -2.05
CA THR A 139 3.12 -6.59 -3.22
C THR A 139 2.84 -5.39 -4.13
N PHE A 140 3.03 -5.58 -5.44
CA PHE A 140 2.92 -4.50 -6.42
C PHE A 140 2.29 -5.01 -7.72
N GLY A 141 1.41 -4.23 -8.36
CA GLY A 141 0.78 -4.64 -9.61
C GLY A 141 1.79 -4.82 -10.74
N SER A 142 1.83 -5.99 -11.37
CA SER A 142 2.80 -6.29 -12.45
C SER A 142 2.65 -5.37 -13.67
N ASN A 143 1.46 -4.79 -13.88
CA ASN A 143 1.24 -3.76 -14.91
C ASN A 143 2.10 -2.49 -14.72
N LEU A 144 2.61 -2.29 -13.51
CA LEU A 144 3.51 -1.19 -13.16
C LEU A 144 4.99 -1.59 -13.25
N MET A 145 5.28 -2.88 -13.43
CA MET A 145 6.62 -3.44 -13.57
C MET A 145 6.89 -3.76 -15.05
N ALA A 146 7.11 -2.71 -15.84
CA ALA A 146 7.58 -2.87 -17.22
C ALA A 146 8.99 -3.47 -17.22
N GLU A 147 9.38 -4.10 -18.35
CA GLU A 147 10.72 -4.66 -18.50
C GLU A 147 11.84 -3.61 -18.31
N GLY A 148 13.03 -4.07 -17.94
CA GLY A 148 14.21 -3.24 -17.77
C GLY A 148 14.24 -2.54 -16.42
N PHE A 149 14.38 -1.21 -16.40
CA PHE A 149 14.59 -0.40 -15.20
C PHE A 149 13.56 -0.68 -14.08
N ILE A 150 12.25 -0.69 -14.42
CA ILE A 150 11.19 -0.84 -13.41
C ILE A 150 11.23 -2.24 -12.78
N THR A 151 11.57 -3.28 -13.55
CA THR A 151 11.73 -4.64 -13.02
C THR A 151 12.93 -4.73 -12.08
N ASP A 152 14.11 -4.25 -12.50
CA ASP A 152 15.32 -4.26 -11.66
C ASP A 152 15.10 -3.44 -10.38
N PHE A 153 14.54 -2.25 -10.52
CA PHE A 153 14.25 -1.36 -9.39
C PHE A 153 13.24 -1.97 -8.41
N GLY A 154 12.16 -2.57 -8.93
CA GLY A 154 11.15 -3.23 -8.11
C GLY A 154 11.72 -4.42 -7.34
N ARG A 155 12.49 -5.30 -8.01
CA ARG A 155 13.11 -6.45 -7.34
C ARG A 155 14.16 -6.04 -6.30
N MET A 156 14.93 -4.97 -6.56
CA MET A 156 15.83 -4.38 -5.56
C MET A 156 15.06 -3.76 -4.40
N ASN A 157 13.87 -3.19 -4.66
CA ASN A 157 13.00 -2.64 -3.61
C ASN A 157 12.13 -3.70 -2.91
N ARG A 158 12.48 -4.98 -3.00
CA ARG A 158 11.79 -6.11 -2.38
C ARG A 158 10.30 -6.22 -2.82
N MET A 159 9.99 -5.85 -4.07
CA MET A 159 8.64 -5.92 -4.60
C MET A 159 8.30 -7.30 -5.16
N ILE A 160 7.08 -7.76 -4.85
CA ILE A 160 6.45 -8.99 -5.32
C ILE A 160 5.46 -8.63 -6.41
N PRO A 161 5.67 -9.00 -7.69
CA PRO A 161 4.75 -8.66 -8.76
C PRO A 161 3.45 -9.46 -8.67
N ILE A 162 2.31 -8.77 -8.63
CA ILE A 162 0.98 -9.39 -8.71
C ILE A 162 0.47 -9.28 -10.14
N LYS A 163 0.44 -10.39 -10.87
CA LYS A 163 -0.18 -10.47 -12.19
C LYS A 163 -1.69 -10.57 -12.06
N ARG A 164 -2.41 -9.76 -12.84
CA ARG A 164 -3.88 -9.64 -12.78
C ARG A 164 -4.57 -10.02 -14.10
N ASP A 165 -3.79 -10.24 -15.15
CA ASP A 165 -4.27 -10.56 -16.48
C ASP A 165 -4.07 -12.05 -16.77
N GLY A 166 -5.02 -12.66 -17.46
CA GLY A 166 -5.00 -14.05 -17.83
C GLY A 166 -6.40 -14.68 -17.83
N ASN A 167 -6.52 -15.89 -18.35
CA ASN A 167 -7.75 -16.65 -18.24
C ASN A 167 -7.95 -17.21 -16.81
N THR A 168 -9.14 -17.73 -16.50
CA THR A 168 -9.52 -18.19 -15.16
C THR A 168 -8.55 -19.23 -14.58
N LYS A 169 -8.04 -20.15 -15.40
CA LYS A 169 -7.11 -21.19 -14.97
C LYS A 169 -5.73 -20.60 -14.64
N GLU A 170 -5.24 -19.70 -15.50
CA GLU A 170 -3.98 -18.99 -15.28
C GLU A 170 -4.04 -18.13 -14.00
N LEU A 171 -5.13 -17.38 -13.81
CA LEU A 171 -5.32 -16.56 -12.62
C LEU A 171 -5.41 -17.39 -11.34
N TYR A 172 -6.00 -18.61 -11.43
CA TYR A 172 -6.02 -19.54 -10.29
C TYR A 172 -4.61 -19.98 -9.91
N GLU A 173 -3.80 -20.43 -10.87
CA GLU A 173 -2.42 -20.89 -10.61
C GLU A 173 -1.53 -19.73 -10.12
N ILE A 174 -1.64 -18.54 -10.71
CA ILE A 174 -0.93 -17.34 -10.27
C ILE A 174 -1.30 -17.01 -8.82
N SER A 175 -2.60 -17.04 -8.49
CA SER A 175 -3.08 -16.77 -7.13
C SER A 175 -2.59 -17.80 -6.13
N ARG A 176 -2.59 -19.08 -6.49
CA ARG A 176 -2.06 -20.16 -5.67
C ARG A 176 -0.55 -20.01 -5.43
N GLN A 177 0.20 -19.67 -6.46
CA GLN A 177 1.64 -19.42 -6.36
C GLN A 177 1.95 -18.20 -5.49
N LEU A 178 1.20 -17.10 -5.65
CA LEU A 178 1.33 -15.90 -4.82
C LEU A 178 1.01 -16.19 -3.36
N SER A 179 -0.08 -16.93 -3.09
CA SER A 179 -0.45 -17.38 -1.74
C SER A 179 0.69 -18.16 -1.08
N ALA A 180 1.25 -19.13 -1.82
CA ALA A 180 2.37 -19.94 -1.34
C ALA A 180 3.63 -19.09 -1.09
N TYR A 181 3.93 -18.11 -1.96
CA TYR A 181 5.07 -17.24 -1.80
C TYR A 181 4.94 -16.33 -0.57
N ILE A 182 3.77 -15.73 -0.35
CA ILE A 182 3.51 -14.90 0.84
C ILE A 182 3.70 -15.73 2.12
N ARG A 183 3.12 -16.94 2.16
CA ARG A 183 3.24 -17.86 3.29
C ARG A 183 4.70 -18.28 3.52
N HIS A 184 5.42 -18.63 2.46
CA HIS A 184 6.86 -18.92 2.49
C HIS A 184 7.67 -17.75 3.03
N THR A 185 7.37 -16.52 2.59
CA THR A 185 8.07 -15.32 3.06
C THR A 185 7.88 -15.11 4.56
N ILE A 186 6.66 -15.31 5.07
CA ILE A 186 6.35 -15.13 6.49
C ILE A 186 6.89 -16.29 7.35
N LEU A 187 6.66 -17.54 6.93
CA LEU A 187 6.92 -18.70 7.75
C LEU A 187 8.38 -19.20 7.66
N ASP A 188 8.96 -19.19 6.47
CA ASP A 188 10.30 -19.76 6.23
C ASP A 188 11.37 -18.68 6.23
N LYS A 189 11.17 -17.60 5.46
CA LYS A 189 12.12 -16.47 5.38
C LYS A 189 12.08 -15.59 6.63
N LYS A 190 10.99 -15.61 7.41
CA LYS A 190 10.76 -14.76 8.57
C LYS A 190 10.80 -13.26 8.23
N VAL A 191 10.24 -12.91 7.09
CA VAL A 191 10.14 -11.55 6.58
C VAL A 191 8.66 -11.17 6.48
N SER A 192 8.32 -9.95 6.89
CA SER A 192 6.96 -9.42 6.77
C SER A 192 6.62 -9.09 5.32
N VAL A 193 5.32 -9.09 4.99
CA VAL A 193 4.80 -8.74 3.67
C VAL A 193 3.75 -7.66 3.80
N TRP A 194 3.81 -6.61 2.96
CA TRP A 194 2.75 -5.63 2.79
C TRP A 194 1.86 -6.02 1.60
N ILE A 195 0.55 -5.97 1.80
CA ILE A 195 -0.45 -6.18 0.76
C ILE A 195 -1.63 -5.21 0.93
N ALA A 196 -2.14 -4.68 -0.18
CA ALA A 196 -3.36 -3.87 -0.16
C ALA A 196 -4.59 -4.73 0.11
N GLN A 197 -5.54 -4.24 0.93
CA GLN A 197 -6.80 -4.93 1.27
C GLN A 197 -7.71 -5.17 0.06
N ARG A 198 -7.45 -4.51 -1.05
CA ARG A 198 -8.28 -4.56 -2.26
C ARG A 198 -7.47 -4.39 -3.53
N ASN A 199 -8.07 -4.78 -4.65
CA ASN A 199 -7.51 -4.51 -5.95
C ASN A 199 -7.70 -3.02 -6.32
N GLY A 200 -6.58 -2.31 -6.48
CA GLY A 200 -6.54 -0.88 -6.78
C GLY A 200 -6.88 0.02 -5.59
N ARG A 201 -6.58 1.31 -5.75
CA ARG A 201 -6.82 2.34 -4.73
C ARG A 201 -8.32 2.58 -4.54
N THR A 202 -8.74 2.94 -3.31
CA THR A 202 -10.10 3.45 -3.08
C THR A 202 -10.32 4.73 -3.90
N LYS A 203 -11.53 4.90 -4.43
CA LYS A 203 -11.93 6.07 -5.23
C LYS A 203 -12.98 6.92 -4.52
N ASP A 204 -13.65 6.31 -3.57
CA ASP A 204 -14.76 6.90 -2.83
C ASP A 204 -14.46 7.09 -1.33
N GLY A 205 -13.27 6.72 -0.88
CA GLY A 205 -12.89 6.82 0.53
C GLY A 205 -13.42 5.69 1.43
N LYS A 206 -14.16 4.72 0.88
CA LYS A 206 -14.60 3.52 1.61
C LYS A 206 -13.52 2.46 1.56
N ASP A 207 -12.94 2.18 2.70
CA ASP A 207 -11.85 1.22 2.84
C ASP A 207 -12.43 -0.14 3.24
N MET A 208 -12.75 -0.95 2.21
CA MET A 208 -13.36 -2.28 2.39
C MET A 208 -12.44 -3.37 1.87
N THR A 209 -12.20 -4.38 2.71
CA THR A 209 -11.40 -5.54 2.34
C THR A 209 -12.15 -6.46 1.37
N GLN A 210 -11.51 -6.81 0.26
CA GLN A 210 -12.08 -7.75 -0.68
C GLN A 210 -11.95 -9.19 -0.18
N THR A 211 -13.07 -9.92 -0.09
CA THR A 211 -13.07 -11.34 0.30
C THR A 211 -12.19 -12.21 -0.62
N GLY A 212 -12.00 -11.80 -1.88
CA GLY A 212 -11.09 -12.45 -2.82
C GLY A 212 -9.64 -12.47 -2.37
N LEU A 213 -9.19 -11.45 -1.61
CA LEU A 213 -7.86 -11.42 -1.00
C LEU A 213 -7.71 -12.59 -0.01
N LEU A 214 -8.67 -12.75 0.92
CA LEU A 214 -8.62 -13.81 1.94
C LEU A 214 -8.73 -15.20 1.31
N LYS A 215 -9.56 -15.33 0.26
CA LYS A 215 -9.63 -16.59 -0.52
C LYS A 215 -8.28 -16.92 -1.14
N MET A 216 -7.63 -15.94 -1.76
CA MET A 216 -6.28 -16.12 -2.33
C MET A 216 -5.28 -16.52 -1.24
N LEU A 217 -5.23 -15.85 -0.10
CA LEU A 217 -4.33 -16.15 1.00
C LEU A 217 -4.53 -17.56 1.59
N ASN A 218 -5.75 -18.11 1.50
CA ASN A 218 -6.06 -19.47 1.94
C ASN A 218 -5.62 -20.56 0.97
N MET A 219 -5.38 -20.26 -0.32
CA MET A 219 -5.16 -21.26 -1.38
C MET A 219 -3.94 -22.19 -1.16
N SER A 220 -2.93 -21.71 -0.46
CA SER A 220 -1.72 -22.51 -0.13
C SER A 220 -1.73 -23.08 1.29
N GLY A 221 -2.78 -22.82 2.05
CA GLY A 221 -2.89 -23.35 3.41
C GLY A 221 -3.25 -24.83 3.41
N THR A 222 -2.69 -25.58 4.35
CA THR A 222 -2.91 -27.03 4.51
C THR A 222 -3.82 -27.36 5.70
N GLU A 223 -4.15 -26.36 6.51
CA GLU A 223 -4.94 -26.47 7.73
C GLU A 223 -6.36 -25.88 7.54
N SER A 224 -7.11 -25.74 8.62
CA SER A 224 -8.38 -25.01 8.61
C SER A 224 -8.16 -23.55 8.18
N LEU A 225 -9.21 -22.91 7.65
CA LEU A 225 -9.14 -21.48 7.28
C LEU A 225 -8.61 -20.61 8.44
N LYS A 226 -9.08 -20.85 9.67
CA LYS A 226 -8.66 -20.09 10.85
C LYS A 226 -7.15 -20.24 11.08
N GLU A 227 -6.64 -21.47 11.10
CA GLU A 227 -5.22 -21.74 11.31
C GLU A 227 -4.38 -21.18 10.14
N ASN A 228 -4.85 -21.32 8.90
CA ASN A 228 -4.19 -20.74 7.75
C ASN A 228 -4.06 -19.21 7.82
N MET A 229 -5.08 -18.50 8.33
CA MET A 229 -5.03 -17.05 8.52
C MET A 229 -4.14 -16.68 9.72
N LYS A 230 -4.22 -17.39 10.82
CA LYS A 230 -3.39 -17.15 12.02
C LYS A 230 -1.89 -17.30 11.73
N GLN A 231 -1.50 -18.27 10.90
CA GLN A 231 -0.11 -18.46 10.47
C GLN A 231 0.49 -17.21 9.80
N LEU A 232 -0.35 -16.36 9.21
CA LEU A 232 0.10 -15.15 8.52
C LEU A 232 0.31 -13.96 9.47
N ASN A 233 -0.10 -14.05 10.73
CA ASN A 233 -0.01 -12.95 11.71
C ASN A 233 -0.52 -11.63 11.11
N ILE A 234 -1.77 -11.60 10.66
CA ILE A 234 -2.35 -10.46 9.95
C ILE A 234 -2.43 -9.24 10.87
N VAL A 235 -1.85 -8.13 10.43
CA VAL A 235 -1.92 -6.81 11.07
C VAL A 235 -2.61 -5.84 10.12
N PRO A 236 -3.80 -5.34 10.45
CA PRO A 236 -4.44 -4.28 9.68
C PRO A 236 -3.64 -2.98 9.78
N ILE A 237 -3.42 -2.32 8.65
CA ILE A 237 -2.73 -1.03 8.58
C ILE A 237 -3.70 0.02 8.05
N SER A 238 -3.80 1.14 8.74
CA SER A 238 -4.59 2.29 8.30
C SER A 238 -3.67 3.45 7.93
N ILE A 239 -3.70 3.90 6.68
CA ILE A 239 -3.03 5.13 6.27
C ILE A 239 -4.06 6.19 5.92
N SER A 240 -3.87 7.39 6.44
CA SER A 240 -4.72 8.55 6.18
C SER A 240 -3.88 9.73 5.70
N TYR A 241 -4.45 10.47 4.77
CA TYR A 241 -3.91 11.71 4.23
C TYR A 241 -4.93 12.82 4.46
N GLU A 242 -4.49 14.00 4.94
CA GLU A 242 -5.38 15.16 5.07
C GLU A 242 -5.95 15.55 3.71
N TYR A 243 -5.09 15.65 2.69
CA TYR A 243 -5.50 15.80 1.30
C TYR A 243 -5.21 14.52 0.54
N GLU A 244 -6.27 13.90 0.04
CA GLU A 244 -6.25 12.58 -0.59
C GLU A 244 -5.36 12.56 -1.83
N PRO A 245 -4.38 11.65 -1.94
CA PRO A 245 -3.53 11.57 -3.12
C PRO A 245 -4.32 11.32 -4.40
N CYS A 246 -4.05 12.13 -5.44
CA CYS A 246 -4.72 12.02 -6.74
C CYS A 246 -6.25 12.16 -6.67
N ASP A 247 -6.78 12.94 -5.74
CA ASP A 247 -8.22 13.12 -5.50
C ASP A 247 -8.99 13.47 -6.78
N HIS A 248 -8.53 14.45 -7.56
CA HIS A 248 -9.17 14.85 -8.82
C HIS A 248 -9.24 13.69 -9.85
N TYR A 249 -8.21 12.83 -9.95
CA TYR A 249 -8.27 11.64 -10.80
C TYR A 249 -9.29 10.61 -10.27
N LYS A 250 -9.34 10.44 -8.94
CA LYS A 250 -10.33 9.54 -8.30
C LYS A 250 -11.74 10.00 -8.53
N VAL A 251 -12.00 11.30 -8.43
CA VAL A 251 -13.31 11.90 -8.70
C VAL A 251 -13.70 11.71 -10.18
N GLN A 252 -12.79 11.96 -11.12
CA GLN A 252 -13.07 11.75 -12.55
C GLN A 252 -13.35 10.28 -12.87
N GLU A 253 -12.54 9.36 -12.32
CA GLU A 253 -12.76 7.91 -12.48
C GLU A 253 -14.09 7.48 -11.88
N SER A 254 -14.46 8.01 -10.70
CA SER A 254 -15.73 7.72 -10.04
C SER A 254 -16.92 8.20 -10.88
N LEU A 255 -16.85 9.42 -11.43
CA LEU A 255 -17.91 9.94 -12.31
C LEU A 255 -18.10 9.07 -13.55
N ILE A 256 -17.02 8.67 -14.22
CA ILE A 256 -17.09 7.80 -15.40
C ILE A 256 -17.68 6.44 -15.01
N SER A 257 -17.23 5.88 -13.88
CA SER A 257 -17.66 4.56 -13.38
C SER A 257 -19.14 4.49 -12.98
N MET A 258 -19.82 5.62 -12.83
CA MET A 258 -21.27 5.67 -12.59
C MET A 258 -22.08 5.22 -13.83
N ASN A 259 -21.55 5.45 -15.02
CA ASN A 259 -22.27 5.24 -16.28
C ASN A 259 -21.69 4.14 -17.16
N GLU A 260 -20.38 3.89 -17.04
CA GLU A 260 -19.66 2.94 -17.88
C GLU A 260 -18.45 2.34 -17.14
N LYS A 261 -17.92 1.24 -17.67
CA LYS A 261 -16.70 0.64 -17.13
C LYS A 261 -15.51 1.54 -17.42
N TYR A 262 -14.86 2.02 -16.37
CA TYR A 262 -13.63 2.81 -16.52
C TYR A 262 -12.51 1.98 -17.14
N VAL A 263 -11.87 2.53 -18.16
CA VAL A 263 -10.70 1.94 -18.83
C VAL A 263 -9.54 2.92 -18.71
N LYS A 264 -8.47 2.50 -18.07
CA LYS A 264 -7.28 3.33 -17.88
C LYS A 264 -6.63 3.65 -19.22
N ALA A 265 -6.23 4.92 -19.37
CA ALA A 265 -5.43 5.35 -20.51
C ALA A 265 -3.95 4.89 -20.35
N PRO A 266 -3.21 4.70 -21.46
CA PRO A 266 -1.77 4.44 -21.41
C PRO A 266 -1.04 5.53 -20.60
N GLY A 267 -0.17 5.12 -19.67
CA GLY A 267 0.61 6.05 -18.84
C GLY A 267 -0.13 6.66 -17.63
N GLU A 268 -1.42 6.37 -17.45
CA GLU A 268 -2.22 6.93 -16.34
C GLU A 268 -1.68 6.56 -14.96
N ASP A 269 -1.22 5.31 -14.78
CA ASP A 269 -0.63 4.88 -13.52
C ASP A 269 0.67 5.64 -13.21
N LEU A 270 1.52 5.89 -14.23
CA LEU A 270 2.73 6.71 -14.07
C LEU A 270 2.38 8.15 -13.70
N ASN A 271 1.39 8.75 -14.37
CA ASN A 271 0.90 10.09 -14.05
C ASN A 271 0.36 10.15 -12.61
N SER A 272 -0.34 9.11 -12.17
CA SER A 272 -0.81 9.00 -10.79
C SER A 272 0.34 8.91 -9.78
N VAL A 273 1.40 8.15 -10.07
CA VAL A 273 2.61 8.10 -9.23
C VAL A 273 3.26 9.47 -9.13
N LEU A 274 3.49 10.15 -10.26
CA LEU A 274 4.11 11.48 -10.30
C LEU A 274 3.27 12.54 -9.57
N THR A 275 1.94 12.48 -9.72
CA THR A 275 1.01 13.36 -9.01
C THR A 275 1.03 13.08 -7.52
N GLY A 276 0.97 11.82 -7.11
CA GLY A 276 1.06 11.40 -5.72
C GLY A 276 2.35 11.86 -5.04
N ILE A 277 3.50 11.84 -5.74
CA ILE A 277 4.77 12.35 -5.24
C ILE A 277 4.73 13.87 -5.00
N LYS A 278 4.14 14.64 -5.93
CA LYS A 278 4.24 16.11 -5.95
C LYS A 278 3.11 16.83 -5.20
N GLN A 279 1.91 16.23 -5.17
CA GLN A 279 0.73 16.87 -4.60
C GLN A 279 0.91 17.09 -3.09
N PRO A 280 0.57 18.28 -2.57
CA PRO A 280 0.47 18.52 -1.13
C PRO A 280 -0.53 17.55 -0.48
N LYS A 281 -0.14 16.98 0.66
CA LYS A 281 -0.91 15.93 1.36
C LYS A 281 -1.39 16.39 2.74
N GLY A 282 -0.92 17.56 3.20
CA GLY A 282 -1.16 17.98 4.58
C GLY A 282 -0.55 16.98 5.56
N ARG A 283 -1.27 16.65 6.62
CA ARG A 283 -0.87 15.62 7.57
C ARG A 283 -1.02 14.22 6.99
N ILE A 284 -0.03 13.35 7.27
CA ILE A 284 -0.09 11.92 6.99
C ILE A 284 -0.04 11.18 8.32
N HIS A 285 -0.91 10.20 8.52
CA HIS A 285 -0.85 9.31 9.67
C HIS A 285 -0.92 7.86 9.22
N LEU A 286 -0.06 7.00 9.80
CA LEU A 286 -0.09 5.55 9.59
C LEU A 286 -0.26 4.85 10.93
N ALA A 287 -1.32 4.08 11.06
CA ALA A 287 -1.60 3.32 12.27
C ALA A 287 -1.43 1.82 12.03
N PHE A 288 -0.73 1.17 12.95
CA PHE A 288 -0.62 -0.29 13.04
C PHE A 288 -1.72 -0.81 13.96
N GLY A 289 -2.59 -1.65 13.43
CA GLY A 289 -3.56 -2.37 14.22
C GLY A 289 -2.91 -3.46 15.08
N LYS A 290 -3.70 -4.11 15.90
CA LYS A 290 -3.28 -5.33 16.62
C LYS A 290 -3.31 -6.53 15.68
N PRO A 291 -2.38 -7.52 15.84
CA PRO A 291 -2.53 -8.81 15.15
C PRO A 291 -3.90 -9.42 15.49
N ILE A 292 -4.64 -9.86 14.45
CA ILE A 292 -6.04 -10.33 14.62
C ILE A 292 -6.16 -11.81 14.99
N ASN A 293 -5.08 -12.47 15.43
CA ASN A 293 -5.07 -13.91 15.71
C ASN A 293 -6.06 -14.29 16.81
N GLU A 294 -6.14 -13.50 17.88
CA GLU A 294 -7.06 -13.76 18.99
C GLU A 294 -8.53 -13.62 18.58
N GLU A 295 -8.85 -12.62 17.75
CA GLU A 295 -10.20 -12.42 17.23
C GLU A 295 -10.59 -13.51 16.23
N ILE A 296 -9.64 -14.03 15.44
CA ILE A 296 -9.88 -15.18 14.54
C ILE A 296 -10.29 -16.41 15.38
N ASP A 297 -9.70 -16.64 16.53
CA ASP A 297 -10.07 -17.74 17.43
C ASP A 297 -11.51 -17.64 17.91
N GLN A 298 -12.07 -16.45 18.03
CA GLN A 298 -13.46 -16.22 18.45
C GLN A 298 -14.49 -16.48 17.33
N ILE A 299 -14.07 -16.67 16.10
CA ILE A 299 -14.97 -16.97 14.98
C ILE A 299 -15.57 -18.37 15.20
N SER A 300 -16.92 -18.46 15.15
CA SER A 300 -17.65 -19.70 15.38
C SER A 300 -17.25 -20.81 14.41
N GLU A 301 -17.03 -22.00 14.93
CA GLU A 301 -16.74 -23.20 14.10
C GLU A 301 -17.97 -23.65 13.28
N GLY A 302 -19.17 -23.31 13.70
CA GLY A 302 -20.41 -23.66 12.98
C GLY A 302 -20.61 -22.89 11.65
N LEU A 303 -19.82 -21.86 11.39
CA LEU A 303 -19.88 -21.09 10.15
C LEU A 303 -19.21 -21.85 9.00
N ASN A 304 -19.79 -21.72 7.78
CA ASN A 304 -19.11 -22.21 6.58
C ASN A 304 -17.89 -21.33 6.22
N GLU A 305 -17.06 -21.79 5.29
CA GLU A 305 -15.81 -21.11 4.92
C GLU A 305 -16.02 -19.68 4.40
N ASN A 306 -17.04 -19.45 3.58
CA ASN A 306 -17.34 -18.11 3.07
C ASN A 306 -17.79 -17.15 4.19
N GLU A 307 -18.52 -17.64 5.16
CA GLU A 307 -18.93 -16.87 6.35
C GLU A 307 -17.73 -16.55 7.23
N LYS A 308 -16.86 -17.51 7.48
CA LYS A 308 -15.58 -17.28 8.21
C LYS A 308 -14.71 -16.25 7.50
N ILE A 309 -14.58 -16.30 6.16
CA ILE A 309 -13.88 -15.28 5.36
C ILE A 309 -14.48 -13.90 5.57
N LYS A 310 -15.82 -13.77 5.54
CA LYS A 310 -16.48 -12.48 5.80
C LYS A 310 -16.21 -11.98 7.22
N CYS A 311 -16.16 -12.87 8.22
CA CYS A 311 -15.78 -12.48 9.57
C CYS A 311 -14.35 -11.93 9.61
N VAL A 312 -13.38 -12.61 8.99
CA VAL A 312 -11.98 -12.13 8.95
C VAL A 312 -11.88 -10.79 8.21
N THR A 313 -12.60 -10.60 7.07
CA THR A 313 -12.62 -9.28 6.40
C THR A 313 -13.18 -8.19 7.30
N ALA A 314 -14.24 -8.47 8.03
CA ALA A 314 -14.84 -7.50 8.97
C ALA A 314 -13.92 -7.15 10.14
N LEU A 315 -13.09 -8.09 10.63
CA LEU A 315 -12.06 -7.81 11.64
C LEU A 315 -11.01 -6.83 11.10
N ILE A 316 -10.54 -7.04 9.86
CA ILE A 316 -9.58 -6.16 9.20
C ILE A 316 -10.19 -4.77 9.00
N ASP A 317 -11.39 -4.69 8.41
CA ASP A 317 -12.07 -3.43 8.12
C ASP A 317 -12.33 -2.63 9.40
N ARG A 318 -12.79 -3.28 10.45
CA ARG A 318 -13.03 -2.63 11.75
C ARG A 318 -11.78 -1.95 12.29
N GLN A 319 -10.63 -2.63 12.29
CA GLN A 319 -9.39 -2.03 12.78
C GLN A 319 -8.87 -0.93 11.84
N ILE A 320 -9.00 -1.08 10.53
CA ILE A 320 -8.64 -0.03 9.58
C ILE A 320 -9.48 1.22 9.82
N HIS A 321 -10.79 1.08 9.96
CA HIS A 321 -11.70 2.22 10.18
C HIS A 321 -11.47 2.88 11.54
N GLN A 322 -11.35 2.10 12.63
CA GLN A 322 -11.12 2.63 13.97
C GLN A 322 -9.79 3.36 14.12
N ASN A 323 -8.77 2.94 13.37
CA ASN A 323 -7.43 3.52 13.40
C ASN A 323 -7.20 4.59 12.32
N TYR A 324 -8.21 4.88 11.47
CA TYR A 324 -8.09 5.94 10.49
C TYR A 324 -8.05 7.30 11.20
N TYR A 325 -7.00 8.07 10.96
CA TYR A 325 -6.88 9.42 11.52
C TYR A 325 -7.79 10.37 10.75
N ILE A 326 -8.83 10.88 11.43
CA ILE A 326 -9.79 11.83 10.84
C ILE A 326 -9.23 13.23 10.97
N ASN A 327 -9.06 13.92 9.85
CA ASN A 327 -8.64 15.33 9.77
C ASN A 327 -9.85 16.26 9.72
N ALA A 328 -9.64 17.55 9.97
CA ALA A 328 -10.68 18.59 9.89
C ALA A 328 -11.44 18.55 8.55
N VAL A 329 -10.73 18.37 7.43
CA VAL A 329 -11.32 18.27 6.08
C VAL A 329 -12.33 17.12 5.94
N ASN A 330 -12.13 16.02 6.67
CA ASN A 330 -13.05 14.89 6.67
C ASN A 330 -14.35 15.22 7.41
N TYR A 331 -14.26 15.87 8.56
CA TYR A 331 -15.42 16.33 9.33
C TYR A 331 -16.20 17.40 8.56
N ILE A 332 -15.52 18.37 7.94
CA ILE A 332 -16.12 19.36 7.05
C ILE A 332 -16.87 18.67 5.91
N ALA A 333 -16.24 17.71 5.25
CA ALA A 333 -16.83 16.94 4.15
C ALA A 333 -18.09 16.17 4.60
N TYR A 334 -18.04 15.55 5.80
CA TYR A 334 -19.19 14.85 6.37
C TYR A 334 -20.36 15.82 6.61
N ASP A 335 -20.12 16.96 7.26
CA ASP A 335 -21.17 17.94 7.55
C ASP A 335 -21.74 18.57 6.26
N LEU A 336 -20.90 18.81 5.25
CA LEU A 336 -21.35 19.26 3.93
C LEU A 336 -22.19 18.19 3.21
N SER A 337 -21.78 16.94 3.26
CA SER A 337 -22.49 15.82 2.62
C SER A 337 -23.85 15.57 3.23
N ASN A 338 -23.96 15.65 4.55
CA ASN A 338 -25.17 15.34 5.30
C ASN A 338 -26.01 16.60 5.66
N GLN A 339 -25.57 17.80 5.25
CA GLN A 339 -26.22 19.09 5.58
C GLN A 339 -26.44 19.24 7.09
N THR A 340 -25.41 18.95 7.88
CA THR A 340 -25.37 19.03 9.33
C THR A 340 -24.24 19.92 9.83
N ASN A 341 -24.23 20.15 11.15
CA ASN A 341 -23.11 20.75 11.88
C ASN A 341 -22.68 19.80 13.01
N ARG A 342 -22.77 18.47 12.78
CA ARG A 342 -22.54 17.46 13.81
C ARG A 342 -21.13 17.51 14.37
N PHE A 343 -20.17 17.90 13.54
CA PHE A 343 -18.74 17.92 13.87
C PHE A 343 -18.13 19.31 13.83
N GLU A 344 -18.95 20.39 13.97
CA GLU A 344 -18.46 21.78 13.90
C GLU A 344 -17.41 22.11 14.96
N GLU A 345 -17.30 21.35 16.05
CA GLU A 345 -16.27 21.50 17.07
C GLU A 345 -14.87 21.02 16.63
N HIS A 346 -14.78 20.26 15.53
CA HIS A 346 -13.53 19.72 15.00
C HIS A 346 -12.89 20.56 13.89
N TYR A 347 -13.52 21.70 13.53
CA TYR A 347 -12.99 22.61 12.52
C TYR A 347 -13.50 24.04 12.75
N ASN A 348 -12.84 25.01 12.16
CA ASN A 348 -13.27 26.40 12.19
C ASN A 348 -13.77 26.89 10.83
N ALA A 349 -14.35 28.11 10.79
CA ALA A 349 -14.91 28.70 9.56
C ALA A 349 -13.86 28.89 8.46
N SER A 350 -12.62 29.27 8.82
CA SER A 350 -11.53 29.44 7.84
C SER A 350 -11.09 28.13 7.21
N GLU A 351 -11.02 27.04 7.99
CA GLU A 351 -10.72 25.68 7.48
C GLU A 351 -11.82 25.21 6.54
N LYS A 352 -13.10 25.45 6.91
CA LYS A 352 -14.24 25.12 6.05
C LYS A 352 -14.20 25.87 4.72
N GLU A 353 -13.95 27.16 4.75
CA GLU A 353 -13.82 27.99 3.54
C GLU A 353 -12.64 27.53 2.68
N SER A 354 -11.49 27.29 3.30
CA SER A 354 -10.28 26.81 2.62
C SER A 354 -10.51 25.47 1.93
N PHE A 355 -11.21 24.54 2.57
CA PHE A 355 -11.51 23.25 1.97
C PHE A 355 -12.52 23.35 0.82
N ILE A 356 -13.53 24.21 0.93
CA ILE A 356 -14.47 24.47 -0.18
C ILE A 356 -13.72 25.06 -1.39
N ASN A 357 -12.86 26.06 -1.16
CA ASN A 357 -12.05 26.67 -2.22
C ASN A 357 -11.07 25.65 -2.84
N TYR A 358 -10.51 24.74 -2.03
CA TYR A 358 -9.69 23.63 -2.52
C TYR A 358 -10.48 22.74 -3.48
N ILE A 359 -11.69 22.28 -3.10
CA ILE A 359 -12.57 21.47 -3.96
C ILE A 359 -12.85 22.22 -5.27
N ASP A 360 -13.29 23.48 -5.17
CA ASP A 360 -13.67 24.29 -6.33
C ASP A 360 -12.49 24.46 -7.29
N SER A 361 -11.27 24.63 -6.78
CA SER A 361 -10.04 24.71 -7.59
C SER A 361 -9.72 23.40 -8.33
N LYS A 362 -10.02 22.24 -7.71
CA LYS A 362 -9.73 20.93 -8.29
C LYS A 362 -10.72 20.51 -9.37
N ILE A 363 -12.01 20.79 -9.17
CA ILE A 363 -13.05 20.38 -10.11
C ILE A 363 -13.01 21.15 -11.42
N VAL A 364 -12.44 22.39 -11.46
CA VAL A 364 -12.32 23.20 -12.69
C VAL A 364 -11.64 22.45 -13.84
N SER A 365 -10.68 21.57 -13.53
CA SER A 365 -9.94 20.81 -14.53
C SER A 365 -10.61 19.51 -14.97
N LEU A 366 -11.73 19.14 -14.33
CA LEU A 366 -12.43 17.87 -14.56
C LEU A 366 -13.54 18.02 -15.60
N LYS A 367 -13.88 16.90 -16.24
CA LYS A 367 -14.99 16.84 -17.20
C LYS A 367 -16.24 16.33 -16.49
N GLY A 368 -17.33 17.11 -16.56
CA GLY A 368 -18.63 16.74 -15.97
C GLY A 368 -19.35 17.95 -15.39
N GLU A 369 -20.58 17.72 -14.90
CA GLU A 369 -21.39 18.74 -14.23
C GLU A 369 -20.75 19.10 -12.88
N PRO A 370 -20.45 20.41 -12.61
CA PRO A 370 -19.73 20.84 -11.41
C PRO A 370 -20.36 20.36 -10.10
N ASP A 371 -21.69 20.37 -9.99
CA ASP A 371 -22.40 19.95 -8.78
C ASP A 371 -22.25 18.44 -8.51
N ILE A 372 -22.20 17.62 -9.58
CA ILE A 372 -21.98 16.18 -9.46
C ILE A 372 -20.55 15.90 -9.05
N LEU A 373 -19.57 16.56 -9.68
CA LEU A 373 -18.16 16.46 -9.34
C LEU A 373 -17.91 16.86 -7.89
N LYS A 374 -18.52 17.96 -7.43
CA LYS A 374 -18.41 18.44 -6.05
C LYS A 374 -18.98 17.43 -5.05
N LYS A 375 -20.13 16.81 -5.35
CA LYS A 375 -20.71 15.75 -4.51
C LYS A 375 -19.80 14.52 -4.41
N ILE A 376 -19.21 14.06 -5.52
CA ILE A 376 -18.29 12.93 -5.52
C ILE A 376 -17.03 13.28 -4.72
N PHE A 377 -16.51 14.51 -4.89
CA PHE A 377 -15.33 14.99 -4.17
C PHE A 377 -15.57 15.03 -2.65
N ILE A 378 -16.71 15.61 -2.23
CA ILE A 378 -17.11 15.65 -0.82
C ILE A 378 -17.27 14.23 -0.27
N ALA A 379 -17.91 13.31 -0.99
CA ALA A 379 -18.08 11.93 -0.54
C ALA A 379 -16.75 11.21 -0.31
N LEU A 380 -15.73 11.43 -1.16
CA LEU A 380 -14.39 10.86 -1.02
C LEU A 380 -13.78 11.18 0.36
N TYR A 381 -14.00 12.40 0.85
CA TYR A 381 -13.48 12.87 2.14
C TYR A 381 -14.43 12.59 3.31
N ALA A 382 -15.74 12.47 3.09
CA ALA A 382 -16.75 12.20 4.12
C ALA A 382 -16.80 10.72 4.53
N ASN A 383 -16.65 9.80 3.59
CA ASN A 383 -16.81 8.37 3.81
C ASN A 383 -15.88 7.77 4.89
N PRO A 384 -14.64 8.24 5.11
CA PRO A 384 -13.84 7.79 6.26
C PRO A 384 -14.52 8.05 7.60
N VAL A 385 -15.20 9.21 7.78
CA VAL A 385 -15.96 9.51 9.00
C VAL A 385 -17.14 8.56 9.14
N GLU A 386 -17.90 8.34 8.06
CA GLU A 386 -19.02 7.38 8.06
C GLU A 386 -18.56 5.98 8.48
N SER A 387 -17.41 5.54 7.97
CA SER A 387 -16.84 4.22 8.30
C SER A 387 -16.43 4.09 9.77
N THR A 388 -16.05 5.19 10.45
CA THR A 388 -15.75 5.15 11.89
C THR A 388 -16.98 5.15 12.79
N LEU A 389 -18.15 5.48 12.26
CA LEU A 389 -19.42 5.49 13.00
C LEU A 389 -20.16 4.14 12.94
N LEU A 390 -19.71 3.23 12.08
CA LEU A 390 -20.27 1.87 11.95
C LEU A 390 -19.63 0.92 12.97
#